data_3e303ce0ca63a44904efa1aea4afd2c5
#
_entry.id   3e303ce0ca63a44904efa1aea4afd2c5
#
_cell.length_a   1.000
_cell.length_b   1.000
_cell.length_c   1.000
_cell.angle_alpha   90.00
_cell.angle_beta   90.00
_cell.angle_gamma   90.00
#
_symmetry.space_group_name_H-M   'P 1'
#
loop_
_entity.id
_entity.type
_entity.pdbx_description
1 polymer ?
#
loop_
_entity_poly.entity_id
_entity_poly.type
_entity_poly.pdbx_seq_one_letter_code
_entity_poly.pdbx_strand_id
1 'polypeptide(L)'
;QQVNHAGSAAIPSRIGQQPVSAGDIPCKTDGVIPRALSTEEVYALVGKYADACKRAQMAGFDAVEIHAGHSYLVSQFISPTTNNRTDEFGGSAENRARFLKCILQETRKRLGRNFPIAIRISADELVPGGNTLEDTLGWLPYVDEYVDLYDVSAGLNDSIEKMIDKADLPDGWKRYLSKAV
;
A
#
# COMPACT_ATOMS: atom_id res chain seq x y z
N GLN A 1 12.58 -3.61 -8.97
CA GLN A 1 11.25 -3.48 -9.62
C GLN A 1 10.18 -3.17 -8.60
N GLN A 2 9.37 -2.11 -8.81
CA GLN A 2 8.18 -1.84 -8.00
C GLN A 2 6.97 -2.60 -8.54
N VAL A 3 6.20 -3.23 -7.64
CA VAL A 3 4.95 -3.94 -7.93
C VAL A 3 3.79 -3.18 -7.30
N ASN A 4 2.77 -2.89 -8.11
CA ASN A 4 1.62 -2.08 -7.71
C ASN A 4 0.31 -2.61 -8.31
N HIS A 5 -0.81 -2.25 -7.68
CA HIS A 5 -2.18 -2.39 -8.20
C HIS A 5 -2.94 -1.11 -7.92
N ALA A 6 -3.52 -0.51 -8.95
CA ALA A 6 -4.15 0.81 -8.85
C ALA A 6 -5.32 0.88 -7.85
N GLY A 7 -6.02 -0.23 -7.63
CA GLY A 7 -7.20 -0.23 -6.76
C GLY A 7 -8.28 0.72 -7.28
N SER A 8 -8.89 1.51 -6.39
CA SER A 8 -9.91 2.50 -6.75
C SER A 8 -9.38 3.64 -7.65
N ALA A 9 -8.06 3.85 -7.71
CA ALA A 9 -7.45 4.83 -8.60
C ALA A 9 -7.36 4.37 -10.07
N ALA A 10 -7.83 3.16 -10.39
CA ALA A 10 -7.90 2.68 -11.77
C ALA A 10 -9.01 3.43 -12.53
N ILE A 11 -8.70 3.87 -13.74
CA ILE A 11 -9.64 4.61 -14.60
C ILE A 11 -10.58 3.60 -15.30
N PRO A 12 -11.91 3.61 -15.03
CA PRO A 12 -12.84 2.61 -15.56
C PRO A 12 -12.82 2.46 -17.08
N SER A 13 -12.72 3.57 -17.81
CA SER A 13 -12.68 3.57 -19.26
C SER A 13 -11.42 2.92 -19.85
N ARG A 14 -10.33 2.86 -19.07
CA ARG A 14 -9.08 2.21 -19.51
C ARG A 14 -9.05 0.73 -19.17
N ILE A 15 -9.67 0.33 -18.06
CA ILE A 15 -9.66 -1.07 -17.61
C ILE A 15 -10.91 -1.84 -18.07
N GLY A 16 -11.91 -1.16 -18.66
CA GLY A 16 -13.14 -1.77 -19.18
C GLY A 16 -14.06 -2.35 -18.11
N GLN A 17 -13.86 -2.00 -16.84
CA GLN A 17 -14.66 -2.52 -15.72
C GLN A 17 -14.66 -1.56 -14.53
N GLN A 18 -15.50 -1.84 -13.53
CA GLN A 18 -15.50 -1.13 -12.25
C GLN A 18 -14.19 -1.39 -11.50
N PRO A 19 -13.52 -0.36 -10.98
CA PRO A 19 -12.36 -0.52 -10.11
C PRO A 19 -12.69 -1.35 -8.86
N VAL A 20 -11.66 -1.95 -8.27
CA VAL A 20 -11.79 -2.69 -7.01
C VAL A 20 -11.00 -1.99 -5.91
N SER A 21 -11.40 -2.19 -4.64
CA SER A 21 -10.72 -1.62 -3.48
C SER A 21 -10.91 -2.50 -2.25
N ALA A 22 -10.33 -2.06 -1.11
CA ALA A 22 -10.60 -2.65 0.19
C ALA A 22 -12.09 -2.56 0.56
N GLY A 23 -12.69 -1.39 0.34
CA GLY A 23 -14.10 -1.10 0.59
C GLY A 23 -14.77 -0.47 -0.63
N ASP A 24 -15.99 0.03 -0.45
CA ASP A 24 -16.81 0.70 -1.45
C ASP A 24 -16.85 2.23 -1.28
N ILE A 25 -15.86 2.78 -0.56
CA ILE A 25 -15.73 4.22 -0.35
C ILE A 25 -15.34 4.88 -1.68
N PRO A 26 -16.09 5.91 -2.14
CA PRO A 26 -15.80 6.58 -3.40
C PRO A 26 -14.38 7.12 -3.48
N CYS A 27 -13.72 6.94 -4.63
CA CYS A 27 -12.44 7.57 -4.90
C CYS A 27 -12.63 9.10 -4.94
N LYS A 28 -11.89 9.83 -4.12
CA LYS A 28 -12.07 11.29 -4.03
C LYS A 28 -11.59 12.04 -5.27
N THR A 29 -10.72 11.43 -6.06
CA THR A 29 -10.18 12.06 -7.27
C THR A 29 -11.23 12.18 -8.38
N ASP A 30 -12.10 11.18 -8.56
CA ASP A 30 -13.04 11.10 -9.67
C ASP A 30 -14.46 10.69 -9.27
N GLY A 31 -14.70 10.46 -7.97
CA GLY A 31 -16.01 10.08 -7.42
C GLY A 31 -16.47 8.67 -7.80
N VAL A 32 -15.64 7.89 -8.47
CA VAL A 32 -15.99 6.50 -8.84
C VAL A 32 -16.07 5.64 -7.58
N ILE A 33 -17.21 4.93 -7.42
CA ILE A 33 -17.40 3.97 -6.35
C ILE A 33 -16.73 2.66 -6.77
N PRO A 34 -15.68 2.20 -6.08
CA PRO A 34 -15.08 0.91 -6.37
C PRO A 34 -15.98 -0.22 -5.87
N ARG A 35 -15.79 -1.41 -6.40
CA ARG A 35 -16.33 -2.64 -5.81
C ARG A 35 -15.39 -3.14 -4.71
N ALA A 36 -15.92 -3.37 -3.51
CA ALA A 36 -15.17 -4.03 -2.47
C ALA A 36 -14.74 -5.45 -2.90
N LEU A 37 -13.48 -5.81 -2.68
CA LEU A 37 -12.99 -7.16 -2.91
C LEU A 37 -13.60 -8.14 -1.89
N SER A 38 -13.97 -9.35 -2.32
CA SER A 38 -14.29 -10.42 -1.38
C SER A 38 -13.01 -10.91 -0.67
N THR A 39 -13.18 -11.61 0.45
CA THR A 39 -12.05 -12.20 1.20
C THR A 39 -11.24 -13.17 0.33
N GLU A 40 -11.94 -13.99 -0.48
CA GLU A 40 -11.31 -14.93 -1.43
C GLU A 40 -10.52 -14.19 -2.52
N GLU A 41 -11.06 -13.08 -3.04
CA GLU A 41 -10.37 -12.25 -4.03
C GLU A 41 -9.11 -11.59 -3.44
N VAL A 42 -9.14 -11.18 -2.16
CA VAL A 42 -7.96 -10.64 -1.46
C VAL A 42 -6.86 -11.70 -1.41
N TYR A 43 -7.17 -12.93 -1.00
CA TYR A 43 -6.18 -14.03 -0.99
C TYR A 43 -5.69 -14.40 -2.40
N ALA A 44 -6.54 -14.36 -3.41
CA ALA A 44 -6.12 -14.58 -4.78
C ALA A 44 -5.13 -13.49 -5.27
N LEU A 45 -5.33 -12.23 -4.86
CA LEU A 45 -4.42 -11.14 -5.16
C LEU A 45 -3.07 -11.27 -4.45
N VAL A 46 -3.02 -11.79 -3.23
CA VAL A 46 -1.75 -12.13 -2.55
C VAL A 46 -0.89 -13.01 -3.45
N GLY A 47 -1.47 -14.07 -4.03
CA GLY A 47 -0.76 -14.94 -4.97
C GLY A 47 -0.25 -14.19 -6.21
N LYS A 48 -1.06 -13.29 -6.79
CA LYS A 48 -0.69 -12.50 -7.98
C LYS A 48 0.45 -11.51 -7.71
N TYR A 49 0.47 -10.86 -6.53
CA TYR A 49 1.60 -10.03 -6.11
C TYR A 49 2.89 -10.84 -6.02
N ALA A 50 2.85 -11.99 -5.34
CA ALA A 50 4.02 -12.85 -5.20
C ALA A 50 4.50 -13.43 -6.55
N ASP A 51 3.57 -13.75 -7.49
CA ASP A 51 3.91 -14.13 -8.86
C ASP A 51 4.59 -13.00 -9.64
N ALA A 52 4.13 -11.76 -9.47
CA ALA A 52 4.75 -10.60 -10.10
C ALA A 52 6.18 -10.38 -9.58
N CYS A 53 6.38 -10.49 -8.26
CA CYS A 53 7.70 -10.41 -7.63
C CYS A 53 8.62 -11.55 -8.14
N LYS A 54 8.09 -12.77 -8.26
CA LYS A 54 8.86 -13.90 -8.80
C LYS A 54 9.28 -13.69 -10.24
N ARG A 55 8.40 -13.15 -11.09
CA ARG A 55 8.77 -12.78 -12.47
C ARG A 55 9.86 -11.71 -12.51
N ALA A 56 9.82 -10.71 -11.60
CA ALA A 56 10.88 -9.70 -11.49
C ALA A 56 12.24 -10.34 -11.13
N GLN A 57 12.27 -11.24 -10.14
CA GLN A 57 13.48 -11.99 -9.80
C GLN A 57 14.01 -12.80 -11.00
N MET A 58 13.12 -13.51 -11.71
CA MET A 58 13.50 -14.31 -12.90
C MET A 58 13.99 -13.43 -14.06
N ALA A 59 13.54 -12.18 -14.15
CA ALA A 59 13.99 -11.20 -15.14
C ALA A 59 15.33 -10.54 -14.76
N GLY A 60 15.94 -10.91 -13.63
CA GLY A 60 17.26 -10.44 -13.22
C GLY A 60 17.25 -9.14 -12.41
N PHE A 61 16.11 -8.71 -11.85
CA PHE A 61 16.10 -7.59 -10.91
C PHE A 61 16.72 -8.00 -9.57
N ASP A 62 17.47 -7.08 -8.95
CA ASP A 62 18.20 -7.31 -7.70
C ASP A 62 17.30 -7.22 -6.46
N ALA A 63 16.15 -6.56 -6.57
CA ALA A 63 15.17 -6.38 -5.51
C ALA A 63 13.76 -6.17 -6.07
N VAL A 64 12.75 -6.36 -5.22
CA VAL A 64 11.37 -5.95 -5.48
C VAL A 64 10.90 -4.98 -4.41
N GLU A 65 9.97 -4.09 -4.79
CA GLU A 65 9.31 -3.18 -3.87
C GLU A 65 7.80 -3.32 -4.01
N ILE A 66 7.11 -3.54 -2.90
CA ILE A 66 5.65 -3.52 -2.85
C ILE A 66 5.18 -2.10 -2.57
N HIS A 67 4.39 -1.55 -3.47
CA HIS A 67 3.84 -0.21 -3.27
C HIS A 67 2.64 -0.25 -2.32
N ALA A 68 2.84 0.27 -1.10
CA ALA A 68 1.87 0.31 -0.02
C ALA A 68 1.49 1.74 0.42
N GLY A 69 1.62 2.71 -0.48
CA GLY A 69 1.31 4.12 -0.23
C GLY A 69 0.41 4.74 -1.30
N HIS A 70 0.20 6.06 -1.21
CA HIS A 70 -0.34 6.95 -2.24
C HIS A 70 -1.71 6.55 -2.80
N SER A 71 -2.62 6.09 -1.96
CA SER A 71 -4.00 5.68 -2.33
C SER A 71 -4.09 4.52 -3.32
N TYR A 72 -3.04 3.72 -3.53
CA TYR A 72 -3.12 2.49 -4.31
C TYR A 72 -3.65 1.31 -3.47
N LEU A 73 -3.92 0.16 -4.08
CA LEU A 73 -4.71 -0.90 -3.46
C LEU A 73 -4.22 -1.31 -2.06
N VAL A 74 -2.91 -1.54 -1.86
CA VAL A 74 -2.38 -1.93 -0.55
C VAL A 74 -2.58 -0.81 0.48
N SER A 75 -2.32 0.45 0.09
CA SER A 75 -2.62 1.63 0.92
C SER A 75 -4.12 1.72 1.26
N GLN A 76 -5.01 1.36 0.32
CA GLN A 76 -6.45 1.37 0.55
C GLN A 76 -6.90 0.35 1.60
N PHE A 77 -6.16 -0.74 1.79
CA PHE A 77 -6.38 -1.67 2.92
C PHE A 77 -5.88 -1.11 4.24
N ILE A 78 -4.72 -0.44 4.24
CA ILE A 78 -4.07 0.09 5.43
C ILE A 78 -4.82 1.32 5.97
N SER A 79 -5.31 2.19 5.07
CA SER A 79 -5.95 3.45 5.42
C SER A 79 -7.37 3.27 6.00
N PRO A 80 -7.66 3.86 7.16
CA PRO A 80 -9.02 3.86 7.70
C PRO A 80 -9.99 4.71 6.86
N THR A 81 -9.50 5.60 5.99
CA THR A 81 -10.35 6.44 5.14
C THR A 81 -10.94 5.70 3.94
N THR A 82 -10.38 4.54 3.57
CA THR A 82 -10.79 3.74 2.41
C THR A 82 -11.17 2.30 2.75
N ASN A 83 -10.83 1.85 3.96
CA ASN A 83 -11.13 0.50 4.44
C ASN A 83 -12.29 0.52 5.45
N ASN A 84 -13.49 0.22 4.97
CA ASN A 84 -14.69 0.07 5.80
C ASN A 84 -15.09 -1.42 6.01
N ARG A 85 -14.13 -2.35 5.85
CA ARG A 85 -14.37 -3.79 6.01
C ARG A 85 -14.63 -4.17 7.46
N THR A 86 -15.43 -5.21 7.63
CA THR A 86 -15.75 -5.81 8.94
C THR A 86 -15.19 -7.23 9.10
N ASP A 87 -14.50 -7.75 8.09
CA ASP A 87 -13.81 -9.03 8.12
C ASP A 87 -12.37 -8.90 8.67
N GLU A 88 -11.58 -9.97 8.53
CA GLU A 88 -10.19 -10.02 9.02
C GLU A 88 -9.22 -9.03 8.37
N PHE A 89 -9.62 -8.33 7.31
CA PHE A 89 -8.83 -7.30 6.63
C PHE A 89 -9.26 -5.87 6.99
N GLY A 90 -10.16 -5.67 7.97
CA GLY A 90 -10.68 -4.37 8.36
C GLY A 90 -10.71 -4.14 9.86
N GLY A 91 -11.06 -2.92 10.27
CA GLY A 91 -11.16 -2.53 11.68
C GLY A 91 -9.81 -2.19 12.31
N SER A 92 -9.19 -3.09 13.06
CA SER A 92 -7.93 -2.82 13.78
C SER A 92 -6.74 -2.55 12.83
N ALA A 93 -5.72 -1.86 13.34
CA ALA A 93 -4.46 -1.61 12.59
C ALA A 93 -3.81 -2.92 12.12
N GLU A 94 -3.81 -3.97 12.95
CA GLU A 94 -3.34 -5.30 12.59
C GLU A 94 -4.10 -5.87 11.40
N ASN A 95 -5.43 -5.83 11.43
CA ASN A 95 -6.27 -6.35 10.36
C ASN A 95 -6.08 -5.55 9.06
N ARG A 96 -6.00 -4.22 9.14
CA ARG A 96 -5.75 -3.38 7.97
C ARG A 96 -4.37 -3.65 7.34
N ALA A 97 -3.36 -3.96 8.14
CA ALA A 97 -2.03 -4.34 7.65
C ALA A 97 -1.96 -5.80 7.14
N ARG A 98 -2.97 -6.64 7.42
CA ARG A 98 -2.97 -8.07 7.10
C ARG A 98 -2.79 -8.38 5.61
N PHE A 99 -3.40 -7.60 4.72
CA PHE A 99 -3.23 -7.81 3.28
C PHE A 99 -1.76 -7.64 2.87
N LEU A 100 -1.09 -6.57 3.32
CA LEU A 100 0.34 -6.36 3.08
C LEU A 100 1.17 -7.49 3.71
N LYS A 101 0.87 -7.88 4.95
CA LYS A 101 1.54 -8.99 5.62
C LYS A 101 1.47 -10.29 4.79
N CYS A 102 0.29 -10.66 4.33
CA CYS A 102 0.10 -11.87 3.50
C CYS A 102 0.88 -11.79 2.18
N ILE A 103 0.90 -10.62 1.52
CA ILE A 103 1.70 -10.40 0.31
C ILE A 103 3.19 -10.63 0.60
N LEU A 104 3.71 -10.03 1.65
CA LEU A 104 5.12 -10.13 2.03
C LEU A 104 5.51 -11.57 2.40
N GLN A 105 4.68 -12.26 3.19
CA GLN A 105 4.88 -13.66 3.56
C GLN A 105 4.96 -14.56 2.32
N GLU A 106 3.98 -14.46 1.43
CA GLU A 106 3.96 -15.30 0.23
C GLU A 106 5.09 -14.93 -0.75
N THR A 107 5.42 -13.63 -0.85
CA THR A 107 6.58 -13.17 -1.63
C THR A 107 7.87 -13.72 -1.07
N ARG A 108 8.10 -13.62 0.25
CA ARG A 108 9.29 -14.15 0.92
C ARG A 108 9.43 -15.66 0.71
N LYS A 109 8.33 -16.41 0.80
CA LYS A 109 8.28 -17.85 0.54
C LYS A 109 8.74 -18.20 -0.89
N ARG A 110 8.36 -17.41 -1.90
CA ARG A 110 8.69 -17.68 -3.31
C ARG A 110 10.08 -17.20 -3.74
N LEU A 111 10.54 -16.08 -3.18
CA LEU A 111 11.82 -15.45 -3.54
C LEU A 111 12.99 -15.97 -2.69
N GLY A 112 12.71 -16.53 -1.52
CA GLY A 112 13.71 -16.94 -0.55
C GLY A 112 14.14 -15.80 0.38
N ARG A 113 14.87 -16.18 1.43
CA ARG A 113 15.23 -15.24 2.52
C ARG A 113 16.21 -14.15 2.10
N ASN A 114 17.06 -14.41 1.13
CA ASN A 114 18.17 -13.51 0.77
C ASN A 114 17.82 -12.53 -0.35
N PHE A 115 16.63 -12.64 -0.96
CA PHE A 115 16.24 -11.70 -2.01
C PHE A 115 15.63 -10.45 -1.37
N PRO A 116 16.18 -9.24 -1.65
CA PRO A 116 15.71 -8.02 -0.99
C PRO A 116 14.25 -7.67 -1.34
N ILE A 117 13.46 -7.41 -0.30
CA ILE A 117 12.07 -6.95 -0.41
C ILE A 117 11.94 -5.61 0.28
N ALA A 118 11.61 -4.58 -0.50
CA ALA A 118 11.28 -3.26 -0.01
C ALA A 118 9.77 -3.05 0.05
N ILE A 119 9.32 -2.11 0.88
CA ILE A 119 7.98 -1.55 0.79
C ILE A 119 8.04 -0.03 0.70
N ARG A 120 7.18 0.54 -0.15
CA ARG A 120 6.99 1.99 -0.19
C ARG A 120 5.70 2.34 0.54
N ILE A 121 5.80 3.20 1.56
CA ILE A 121 4.70 3.56 2.45
C ILE A 121 4.43 5.07 2.46
N SER A 122 3.18 5.47 2.71
CA SER A 122 2.84 6.81 3.17
C SER A 122 2.87 6.79 4.70
N ALA A 123 4.01 7.19 5.29
CA ALA A 123 4.22 7.12 6.74
C ALA A 123 3.31 8.10 7.51
N ASP A 124 2.82 9.13 6.86
CA ASP A 124 1.74 10.01 7.30
C ASP A 124 0.85 10.29 6.08
N GLU A 125 -0.44 10.03 6.18
CA GLU A 125 -1.37 10.22 5.06
C GLU A 125 -1.73 11.70 4.83
N LEU A 126 -1.51 12.55 5.84
CA LEU A 126 -1.73 14.01 5.80
C LEU A 126 -3.16 14.38 5.37
N VAL A 127 -4.15 13.56 5.73
CA VAL A 127 -5.58 13.79 5.49
C VAL A 127 -6.37 13.57 6.79
N PRO A 128 -7.48 14.31 6.99
CA PRO A 128 -8.34 14.10 8.16
C PRO A 128 -8.85 12.66 8.24
N GLY A 129 -8.66 12.00 9.38
CA GLY A 129 -9.08 10.62 9.62
C GLY A 129 -8.19 9.56 8.97
N GLY A 130 -7.11 9.96 8.28
CA GLY A 130 -6.09 9.04 7.76
C GLY A 130 -5.09 8.61 8.83
N ASN A 131 -4.21 7.69 8.47
CA ASN A 131 -3.13 7.29 9.37
C ASN A 131 -2.14 8.44 9.57
N THR A 132 -1.84 8.72 10.83
CA THR A 132 -0.72 9.56 11.26
C THR A 132 0.57 8.76 11.28
N LEU A 133 1.70 9.43 11.53
CA LEU A 133 2.97 8.72 11.77
C LEU A 133 2.87 7.74 12.94
N GLU A 134 2.16 8.10 14.02
CA GLU A 134 1.95 7.22 15.18
C GLU A 134 1.17 5.96 14.82
N ASP A 135 0.09 6.11 14.04
CA ASP A 135 -0.68 4.97 13.52
C ASP A 135 0.18 4.07 12.64
N THR A 136 1.04 4.66 11.82
CA THR A 136 1.98 3.91 10.96
C THR A 136 2.97 3.12 11.79
N LEU A 137 3.60 3.74 12.78
CA LEU A 137 4.49 3.04 13.72
C LEU A 137 3.77 1.93 14.49
N GLY A 138 2.46 2.06 14.70
CA GLY A 138 1.62 1.05 15.35
C GLY A 138 1.37 -0.21 14.52
N TRP A 139 1.33 -0.11 13.17
CA TRP A 139 1.10 -1.30 12.32
C TRP A 139 2.39 -1.88 11.70
N LEU A 140 3.48 -1.11 11.58
CA LEU A 140 4.75 -1.60 11.03
C LEU A 140 5.26 -2.90 11.68
N PRO A 141 5.20 -3.09 13.01
CA PRO A 141 5.69 -4.32 13.64
C PRO A 141 5.02 -5.60 13.12
N TYR A 142 3.82 -5.52 12.53
CA TYR A 142 3.15 -6.70 11.97
C TYR A 142 3.76 -7.18 10.65
N VAL A 143 4.61 -6.37 10.00
CA VAL A 143 5.21 -6.66 8.69
C VAL A 143 6.74 -6.64 8.69
N ASP A 144 7.36 -6.06 9.71
CA ASP A 144 8.80 -5.75 9.79
C ASP A 144 9.70 -6.98 9.54
N GLU A 145 9.33 -8.16 10.04
CA GLU A 145 10.12 -9.40 9.87
C GLU A 145 10.28 -9.84 8.40
N TYR A 146 9.46 -9.31 7.47
CA TYR A 146 9.47 -9.65 6.04
C TYR A 146 10.11 -8.60 5.17
N VAL A 147 10.48 -7.44 5.71
CA VAL A 147 10.93 -6.24 4.98
C VAL A 147 12.42 -6.03 5.20
N ASP A 148 13.15 -5.74 4.12
CA ASP A 148 14.59 -5.41 4.19
C ASP A 148 14.84 -3.90 4.06
N LEU A 149 13.87 -3.14 3.50
CA LEU A 149 14.01 -1.70 3.28
C LEU A 149 12.64 -1.01 3.24
N TYR A 150 12.56 0.15 3.90
CA TYR A 150 11.42 1.06 3.83
C TYR A 150 11.73 2.26 2.94
N ASP A 151 10.97 2.42 1.84
CA ASP A 151 10.92 3.66 1.06
C ASP A 151 9.82 4.56 1.65
N VAL A 152 10.24 5.52 2.46
CA VAL A 152 9.34 6.33 3.27
C VAL A 152 8.90 7.59 2.52
N SER A 153 7.61 7.66 2.23
CA SER A 153 6.93 8.78 1.63
C SER A 153 5.84 9.32 2.55
N ALA A 154 5.04 10.28 2.09
CA ALA A 154 3.89 10.83 2.79
C ALA A 154 2.77 11.22 1.83
N GLY A 155 1.57 11.35 2.36
CA GLY A 155 0.41 11.81 1.63
C GLY A 155 -0.32 10.73 0.84
N LEU A 156 -1.52 11.08 0.44
CA LEU A 156 -2.41 10.32 -0.44
C LEU A 156 -2.76 11.17 -1.66
N ASN A 157 -3.49 10.63 -2.63
CA ASN A 157 -4.04 11.41 -3.74
C ASN A 157 -4.89 12.60 -3.26
N ASP A 158 -5.52 12.48 -2.10
CA ASP A 158 -6.33 13.53 -1.45
C ASP A 158 -5.48 14.66 -0.84
N SER A 159 -4.19 14.44 -0.65
CA SER A 159 -3.20 15.41 -0.18
C SER A 159 -2.02 15.51 -1.15
N ILE A 160 -2.32 15.50 -2.45
CA ILE A 160 -1.32 15.45 -3.53
C ILE A 160 -0.32 16.61 -3.47
N GLU A 161 -0.75 17.78 -3.00
CA GLU A 161 0.11 18.95 -2.80
C GLU A 161 1.17 18.76 -1.70
N LYS A 162 0.97 17.76 -0.83
CA LYS A 162 1.93 17.34 0.22
C LYS A 162 2.64 16.06 -0.13
N MET A 163 2.06 15.24 -1.02
CA MET A 163 2.69 14.03 -1.54
C MET A 163 3.86 14.38 -2.47
N ILE A 164 3.66 15.39 -3.34
CA ILE A 164 4.67 15.88 -4.27
C ILE A 164 5.41 17.03 -3.62
N ASP A 165 6.73 16.92 -3.49
CA ASP A 165 7.56 17.99 -2.94
C ASP A 165 7.56 19.22 -3.86
N LYS A 166 7.12 20.34 -3.33
CA LYS A 166 7.10 21.63 -4.02
C LYS A 166 8.34 22.44 -3.67
N ALA A 167 8.76 23.31 -4.59
CA ALA A 167 9.95 24.14 -4.42
C ALA A 167 9.85 25.17 -3.27
N ASP A 168 8.64 25.44 -2.77
CA ASP A 168 8.37 26.34 -1.64
C ASP A 168 8.45 25.66 -0.27
N LEU A 169 8.60 24.32 -0.24
CA LEU A 169 8.77 23.58 0.99
C LEU A 169 10.25 23.55 1.40
N PRO A 170 10.57 23.57 2.71
CA PRO A 170 11.93 23.43 3.19
C PRO A 170 12.55 22.11 2.75
N ASP A 171 13.84 22.11 2.40
CA ASP A 171 14.58 20.91 2.06
C ASP A 171 14.48 19.87 3.17
N GLY A 172 14.13 18.64 2.81
CA GLY A 172 14.02 17.52 3.74
C GLY A 172 12.87 17.65 4.75
N TRP A 173 11.81 18.39 4.45
CA TRP A 173 10.68 18.60 5.36
C TRP A 173 9.99 17.29 5.82
N LYS A 174 10.07 16.22 5.03
CA LYS A 174 9.61 14.86 5.39
C LYS A 174 10.63 13.99 6.12
N ARG A 175 11.86 14.49 6.35
CA ARG A 175 12.95 13.72 6.94
C ARG A 175 12.60 13.11 8.30
N TYR A 176 11.74 13.77 9.07
CA TYR A 176 11.30 13.26 10.37
C TYR A 176 10.55 11.92 10.25
N LEU A 177 9.86 11.67 9.15
CA LEU A 177 9.15 10.41 8.89
C LEU A 177 10.14 9.24 8.73
N SER A 178 11.12 9.40 7.82
CA SER A 178 12.12 8.37 7.59
C SER A 178 13.10 8.16 8.76
N LYS A 179 13.18 9.14 9.66
CA LYS A 179 13.95 8.98 10.90
C LYS A 179 13.18 8.19 11.96
N ALA A 180 11.86 8.21 11.93
CA ALA A 180 11.01 7.54 12.90
C ALA A 180 10.71 6.08 12.51
N VAL A 181 10.53 5.82 11.21
CA VAL A 181 10.42 4.49 10.62
C VAL A 181 11.78 3.77 10.65
#